data_2e63ac8183f25ee86af0097673c656ed
#
_entry.id   2e63ac8183f25ee86af0097673c656ed
#
_cell.length_a   1.000
_cell.length_b   1.000
_cell.length_c   1.000
_cell.angle_alpha   90.00
_cell.angle_beta   90.00
_cell.angle_gamma   90.00
#
_symmetry.space_group_name_H-M   'P 1'
#
loop_
_entity.id
_entity.type
_entity.pdbx_description
1 polymer ?
#
loop_
_entity_poly.entity_id
_entity_poly.type
_entity_poly.pdbx_seq_one_letter_code
_entity_poly.pdbx_strand_id
1 'polypeptide(L)'
;MYFQNNNLTGIGEPESLPNLYTYQAPNNQITGQIPDFSGCTNLRSLSLRNNLLTAYKDGAFSKLYRMNFIDLKFNNLTQTDLDNILIDLHSNWNSIKRGGVSINLKNQTNGDGSLAFPSEAGYSKARILVANGWSIGLSGGIPPEPTEV
;
A
#
# COMPACT_ATOMS: atom_id res chain seq x y z
N MET A 1 -8.98 -8.50 -12.43
CA MET A 1 -10.11 -8.93 -11.56
C MET A 1 -10.80 -7.70 -11.02
N TYR A 2 -12.13 -7.70 -10.98
CA TYR A 2 -12.96 -6.56 -10.56
C TYR A 2 -14.07 -7.05 -9.63
N PHE A 3 -14.06 -6.60 -8.37
CA PHE A 3 -14.99 -7.03 -7.30
C PHE A 3 -15.61 -5.84 -6.55
N GLN A 4 -15.60 -4.65 -7.15
CA GLN A 4 -16.02 -3.42 -6.49
C GLN A 4 -17.52 -3.40 -6.14
N ASN A 5 -17.86 -2.64 -5.10
CA ASN A 5 -19.24 -2.35 -4.70
C ASN A 5 -20.07 -3.61 -4.39
N ASN A 6 -19.51 -4.52 -3.63
CA ASN A 6 -20.17 -5.73 -3.12
C ASN A 6 -20.15 -5.72 -1.57
N ASN A 7 -20.60 -6.80 -0.98
CA ASN A 7 -20.54 -7.00 0.47
C ASN A 7 -19.50 -8.08 0.84
N LEU A 8 -18.40 -8.16 0.08
CA LEU A 8 -17.35 -9.15 0.33
C LEU A 8 -16.70 -8.89 1.69
N THR A 9 -16.61 -9.92 2.52
CA THR A 9 -15.93 -9.86 3.83
C THR A 9 -14.52 -10.43 3.78
N GLY A 10 -14.16 -11.11 2.70
CA GLY A 10 -12.82 -11.64 2.44
C GLY A 10 -12.57 -11.78 0.95
N ILE A 11 -11.31 -11.93 0.61
CA ILE A 11 -10.82 -12.19 -0.75
C ILE A 11 -9.75 -13.28 -0.67
N GLY A 12 -9.69 -14.14 -1.73
CA GLY A 12 -8.68 -15.18 -1.77
C GLY A 12 -7.26 -14.63 -1.95
N GLU A 13 -6.28 -15.43 -1.57
CA GLU A 13 -4.87 -15.12 -1.74
C GLU A 13 -4.44 -15.24 -3.21
N PRO A 14 -3.99 -14.16 -3.87
CA PRO A 14 -3.58 -14.20 -5.26
C PRO A 14 -2.11 -14.63 -5.45
N GLU A 15 -1.54 -15.35 -4.49
CA GLU A 15 -0.10 -15.67 -4.38
C GLU A 15 0.53 -16.25 -5.67
N SER A 16 -0.26 -16.88 -6.53
CA SER A 16 0.22 -17.60 -7.72
C SER A 16 -0.41 -17.11 -9.02
N LEU A 17 -0.69 -15.82 -9.15
CA LEU A 17 -1.28 -15.22 -10.34
C LEU A 17 -0.29 -14.30 -11.08
N PRO A 18 0.79 -14.84 -11.69
CA PRO A 18 1.86 -14.01 -12.30
C PRO A 18 1.34 -13.16 -13.47
N ASN A 19 0.25 -13.54 -14.11
CA ASN A 19 -0.37 -12.80 -15.21
C ASN A 19 -1.46 -11.82 -14.77
N LEU A 20 -1.66 -11.63 -13.47
CA LEU A 20 -2.63 -10.67 -12.96
C LEU A 20 -2.15 -9.23 -13.21
N TYR A 21 -2.90 -8.47 -13.99
CA TYR A 21 -2.60 -7.07 -14.34
C TYR A 21 -3.28 -6.07 -13.43
N THR A 22 -4.51 -6.39 -13.01
CA THR A 22 -5.36 -5.48 -12.26
C THR A 22 -6.16 -6.23 -11.23
N TYR A 23 -6.13 -5.74 -10.00
CA TYR A 23 -6.94 -6.25 -8.89
C TYR A 23 -7.71 -5.10 -8.25
N GLN A 24 -9.04 -5.11 -8.34
CA GLN A 24 -9.92 -4.05 -7.89
C GLN A 24 -11.03 -4.63 -7.03
N ALA A 25 -10.98 -4.39 -5.73
CA ALA A 25 -12.03 -4.75 -4.78
C ALA A 25 -12.39 -3.57 -3.84
N PRO A 26 -12.50 -2.32 -4.34
CA PRO A 26 -12.88 -1.21 -3.49
C PRO A 26 -14.35 -1.29 -3.06
N ASN A 27 -14.69 -0.59 -1.97
CA ASN A 27 -16.04 -0.46 -1.44
C ASN A 27 -16.66 -1.84 -1.14
N ASN A 28 -16.01 -2.58 -0.26
CA ASN A 28 -16.47 -3.85 0.31
C ASN A 28 -16.35 -3.81 1.84
N GLN A 29 -16.48 -4.95 2.49
CA GLN A 29 -16.34 -5.16 3.94
C GLN A 29 -15.18 -6.13 4.23
N ILE A 30 -14.12 -6.12 3.40
CA ILE A 30 -12.98 -7.03 3.50
C ILE A 30 -12.21 -6.71 4.77
N THR A 31 -12.06 -7.71 5.63
CA THR A 31 -11.36 -7.63 6.92
C THR A 31 -10.03 -8.36 6.89
N GLY A 32 -9.28 -8.22 7.97
CA GLY A 32 -8.02 -8.97 8.17
C GLY A 32 -6.85 -8.38 7.42
N GLN A 33 -5.99 -9.25 6.95
CA GLN A 33 -4.72 -8.89 6.32
C GLN A 33 -4.87 -8.61 4.84
N ILE A 34 -4.10 -7.65 4.32
CA ILE A 34 -3.93 -7.46 2.87
C ILE A 34 -3.36 -8.76 2.29
N PRO A 35 -3.96 -9.32 1.22
CA PRO A 35 -3.47 -10.53 0.57
C PRO A 35 -2.02 -10.42 0.10
N ASP A 36 -1.32 -11.55 0.07
CA ASP A 36 0.03 -11.62 -0.47
C ASP A 36 0.01 -11.51 -2.00
N PHE A 37 0.53 -10.42 -2.52
CA PHE A 37 0.67 -10.16 -3.96
C PHE A 37 2.08 -10.43 -4.50
N SER A 38 2.99 -10.98 -3.70
CA SER A 38 4.39 -11.18 -4.09
C SER A 38 4.57 -12.07 -5.33
N GLY A 39 3.62 -12.96 -5.60
CA GLY A 39 3.57 -13.79 -6.81
C GLY A 39 2.94 -13.10 -8.03
N CYS A 40 2.33 -11.91 -7.86
CA CYS A 40 1.65 -11.18 -8.94
C CYS A 40 2.61 -10.22 -9.66
N THR A 41 3.68 -10.75 -10.23
CA THR A 41 4.81 -9.96 -10.76
C THR A 41 4.46 -9.04 -11.94
N ASN A 42 3.32 -9.23 -12.59
CA ASN A 42 2.81 -8.37 -13.66
C ASN A 42 1.73 -7.37 -13.17
N LEU A 43 1.44 -7.33 -11.87
CA LEU A 43 0.41 -6.44 -11.33
C LEU A 43 0.80 -4.97 -11.52
N ARG A 44 -0.12 -4.19 -12.08
CA ARG A 44 0.05 -2.76 -12.39
C ARG A 44 -0.90 -1.86 -11.62
N SER A 45 -2.06 -2.38 -11.25
CA SER A 45 -3.08 -1.60 -10.55
C SER A 45 -3.73 -2.44 -9.46
N LEU A 46 -3.68 -1.93 -8.24
CA LEU A 46 -4.27 -2.52 -7.05
C LEU A 46 -5.16 -1.47 -6.37
N SER A 47 -6.42 -1.80 -6.14
CA SER A 47 -7.29 -1.00 -5.28
C SER A 47 -8.07 -1.88 -4.31
N LEU A 48 -7.84 -1.64 -3.02
CA LEU A 48 -8.56 -2.21 -1.89
C LEU A 48 -9.15 -1.08 -1.02
N ARG A 49 -9.31 0.11 -1.59
CA ARG A 49 -9.82 1.28 -0.86
C ARG A 49 -11.21 1.03 -0.27
N ASN A 50 -11.50 1.70 0.83
CA ASN A 50 -12.80 1.64 1.49
C ASN A 50 -13.21 0.19 1.82
N ASN A 51 -12.40 -0.43 2.66
CA ASN A 51 -12.58 -1.74 3.26
C ASN A 51 -12.27 -1.68 4.77
N LEU A 52 -12.13 -2.80 5.42
CA LEU A 52 -11.87 -2.94 6.86
C LEU A 52 -10.56 -3.71 7.13
N LEU A 53 -9.57 -3.55 6.25
CA LEU A 53 -8.28 -4.22 6.37
C LEU A 53 -7.50 -3.68 7.57
N THR A 54 -6.92 -4.57 8.36
CA THR A 54 -6.29 -4.25 9.64
C THR A 54 -4.82 -4.65 9.74
N ALA A 55 -4.26 -5.29 8.72
CA ALA A 55 -2.88 -5.73 8.75
C ALA A 55 -2.24 -5.78 7.35
N TYR A 56 -0.92 -5.69 7.32
CA TYR A 56 -0.08 -5.90 6.16
C TYR A 56 0.94 -7.01 6.45
N LYS A 57 1.08 -7.95 5.53
CA LYS A 57 2.12 -8.99 5.62
C LYS A 57 3.40 -8.48 5.00
N ASP A 58 4.49 -8.49 5.76
CA ASP A 58 5.81 -8.10 5.27
C ASP A 58 6.17 -8.88 4.01
N GLY A 59 6.64 -8.18 3.01
CA GLY A 59 6.99 -8.76 1.73
C GLY A 59 5.83 -8.92 0.74
N ALA A 60 4.57 -8.67 1.13
CA ALA A 60 3.41 -8.83 0.24
C ALA A 60 3.51 -8.00 -1.04
N PHE A 61 4.21 -6.87 -1.01
CA PHE A 61 4.46 -6.02 -2.18
C PHE A 61 5.90 -6.09 -2.69
N SER A 62 6.74 -6.96 -2.16
CA SER A 62 8.18 -7.00 -2.39
C SER A 62 8.60 -7.34 -3.83
N LYS A 63 7.70 -7.81 -4.69
CA LYS A 63 7.97 -8.17 -6.08
C LYS A 63 7.06 -7.48 -7.09
N LEU A 64 6.39 -6.41 -6.69
CA LEU A 64 5.48 -5.65 -7.56
C LEU A 64 6.23 -4.68 -8.48
N TYR A 65 7.18 -5.19 -9.24
CA TYR A 65 8.11 -4.40 -10.07
C TYR A 65 7.44 -3.63 -11.22
N ARG A 66 6.20 -3.96 -11.57
CA ARG A 66 5.44 -3.33 -12.65
C ARG A 66 4.30 -2.43 -12.17
N MET A 67 4.21 -2.23 -10.85
CA MET A 67 3.15 -1.45 -10.25
C MET A 67 3.16 0.00 -10.75
N ASN A 68 1.96 0.51 -11.07
CA ASN A 68 1.72 1.91 -11.43
C ASN A 68 0.84 2.62 -10.42
N PHE A 69 -0.10 1.88 -9.81
CA PHE A 69 -1.12 2.45 -8.96
C PHE A 69 -1.49 1.52 -7.81
N ILE A 70 -1.46 2.05 -6.58
CA ILE A 70 -1.95 1.39 -5.36
C ILE A 70 -2.90 2.36 -4.65
N ASP A 71 -4.12 1.92 -4.36
CA ASP A 71 -5.07 2.68 -3.54
C ASP A 71 -5.59 1.81 -2.39
N LEU A 72 -5.11 2.11 -1.18
CA LEU A 72 -5.49 1.47 0.08
C LEU A 72 -6.19 2.42 1.03
N LYS A 73 -6.56 3.63 0.60
CA LYS A 73 -7.19 4.63 1.47
C LYS A 73 -8.47 4.13 2.10
N PHE A 74 -8.82 4.68 3.28
CA PHE A 74 -10.00 4.28 4.04
C PHE A 74 -9.98 2.78 4.41
N ASN A 75 -8.97 2.37 5.14
CA ASN A 75 -8.82 1.09 5.82
C ASN A 75 -8.37 1.33 7.28
N ASN A 76 -8.04 0.27 8.00
CA ASN A 76 -7.64 0.31 9.41
C ASN A 76 -6.20 -0.17 9.61
N LEU A 77 -5.31 0.18 8.68
CA LEU A 77 -3.88 -0.16 8.76
C LEU A 77 -3.19 0.67 9.84
N THR A 78 -2.35 0.01 10.62
CA THR A 78 -1.58 0.63 11.71
C THR A 78 -0.34 1.39 11.19
N GLN A 79 0.33 2.14 12.08
CA GLN A 79 1.62 2.76 11.79
C GLN A 79 2.64 1.75 11.25
N THR A 80 2.76 0.58 11.91
CA THR A 80 3.68 -0.48 11.49
C THR A 80 3.36 -1.00 10.08
N ASP A 81 2.09 -1.17 9.76
CA ASP A 81 1.67 -1.61 8.43
C ASP A 81 2.05 -0.59 7.36
N LEU A 82 1.85 0.71 7.64
CA LEU A 82 2.24 1.79 6.73
C LEU A 82 3.75 1.85 6.51
N ASP A 83 4.54 1.66 7.56
CA ASP A 83 5.99 1.60 7.49
C ASP A 83 6.45 0.43 6.61
N ASN A 84 5.92 -0.77 6.84
CA ASN A 84 6.29 -1.98 6.11
C ASN A 84 5.90 -1.89 4.63
N ILE A 85 4.73 -1.34 4.31
CA ILE A 85 4.34 -1.04 2.91
C ILE A 85 5.36 -0.13 2.23
N LEU A 86 5.74 0.96 2.88
CA LEU A 86 6.70 1.92 2.31
C LEU A 86 8.11 1.34 2.18
N ILE A 87 8.52 0.48 3.11
CA ILE A 87 9.80 -0.25 3.07
C ILE A 87 9.82 -1.22 1.88
N ASP A 88 8.78 -2.02 1.69
CA ASP A 88 8.69 -2.96 0.57
C ASP A 88 8.72 -2.25 -0.78
N LEU A 89 7.94 -1.17 -0.92
CA LEU A 89 7.89 -0.40 -2.15
C LEU A 89 9.22 0.31 -2.45
N HIS A 90 9.91 0.80 -1.41
CA HIS A 90 11.26 1.33 -1.56
C HIS A 90 12.26 0.26 -2.01
N SER A 91 12.17 -0.95 -1.47
CA SER A 91 13.02 -2.07 -1.87
C SER A 91 12.80 -2.44 -3.34
N ASN A 92 11.54 -2.44 -3.82
CA ASN A 92 11.21 -2.60 -5.23
C ASN A 92 11.83 -1.51 -6.09
N TRP A 93 11.64 -0.23 -5.72
CA TRP A 93 12.22 0.89 -6.43
C TRP A 93 13.74 0.78 -6.48
N ASN A 94 14.39 0.46 -5.36
CA ASN A 94 15.84 0.33 -5.29
C ASN A 94 16.39 -0.75 -6.25
N SER A 95 15.61 -1.80 -6.51
CA SER A 95 15.98 -2.88 -7.44
C SER A 95 15.84 -2.49 -8.91
N ILE A 96 14.84 -1.69 -9.27
CA ILE A 96 14.48 -1.41 -10.68
C ILE A 96 14.60 0.07 -11.06
N LYS A 97 14.78 0.98 -10.09
CA LYS A 97 14.89 2.45 -10.28
C LYS A 97 13.77 3.06 -11.14
N ARG A 98 12.54 2.56 -10.98
CA ARG A 98 11.40 3.01 -11.74
C ARG A 98 10.60 4.09 -10.99
N GLY A 99 10.35 5.21 -11.65
CA GLY A 99 9.45 6.27 -11.18
C GLY A 99 8.02 6.12 -11.71
N GLY A 100 7.20 7.14 -11.46
CA GLY A 100 5.85 7.25 -12.02
C GLY A 100 4.79 6.35 -11.37
N VAL A 101 5.01 5.90 -10.14
CA VAL A 101 4.04 5.13 -9.36
C VAL A 101 3.21 6.07 -8.49
N SER A 102 1.90 5.85 -8.44
CA SER A 102 0.98 6.57 -7.55
C SER A 102 0.46 5.66 -6.45
N ILE A 103 0.61 6.09 -5.21
CA ILE A 103 0.18 5.35 -4.01
C ILE A 103 -0.70 6.23 -3.14
N ASN A 104 -1.82 5.71 -2.68
CA ASN A 104 -2.70 6.38 -1.76
C ASN A 104 -2.94 5.53 -0.51
N LEU A 105 -2.37 5.98 0.61
CA LEU A 105 -2.48 5.37 1.94
C LEU A 105 -3.23 6.26 2.94
N LYS A 106 -3.97 7.27 2.46
CA LYS A 106 -4.70 8.23 3.32
C LYS A 106 -5.81 7.56 4.13
N ASN A 107 -6.17 8.20 5.23
CA ASN A 107 -7.33 7.86 6.04
C ASN A 107 -7.31 6.40 6.52
N GLN A 108 -6.16 5.96 7.02
CA GLN A 108 -6.06 4.75 7.83
C GLN A 108 -6.46 5.09 9.26
N THR A 109 -7.19 4.21 9.92
CA THR A 109 -7.60 4.41 11.30
C THR A 109 -7.05 3.32 12.21
N ASN A 110 -6.53 3.74 13.35
CA ASN A 110 -6.17 2.83 14.44
C ASN A 110 -7.42 2.23 15.10
N GLY A 111 -7.25 1.20 15.91
CA GLY A 111 -8.34 0.57 16.63
C GLY A 111 -9.11 1.49 17.59
N ASP A 112 -8.54 2.62 17.99
CA ASP A 112 -9.16 3.67 18.81
C ASP A 112 -9.86 4.76 17.98
N GLY A 113 -9.88 4.63 16.66
CA GLY A 113 -10.49 5.59 15.73
C GLY A 113 -9.62 6.80 15.38
N SER A 114 -8.43 6.93 15.94
CA SER A 114 -7.46 7.95 15.54
C SER A 114 -6.85 7.66 14.16
N LEU A 115 -6.34 8.68 13.45
CA LEU A 115 -5.64 8.47 12.19
C LEU A 115 -4.28 7.81 12.43
N ALA A 116 -3.95 6.82 11.62
CA ALA A 116 -2.63 6.21 11.57
C ALA A 116 -1.70 7.01 10.65
N PHE A 117 -0.44 7.13 11.06
CA PHE A 117 0.63 7.78 10.31
C PHE A 117 1.87 6.89 10.30
N PRO A 118 2.70 6.93 9.25
CA PRO A 118 4.01 6.29 9.30
C PRO A 118 4.88 6.84 10.42
N SER A 119 5.81 6.03 10.89
CA SER A 119 6.93 6.50 11.72
C SER A 119 7.99 7.21 10.85
N GLU A 120 9.05 7.72 11.46
CA GLU A 120 10.16 8.29 10.71
C GLU A 120 10.81 7.28 9.75
N ALA A 121 10.82 5.99 10.10
CA ALA A 121 11.30 4.94 9.19
C ALA A 121 10.50 4.88 7.89
N GLY A 122 9.18 4.92 7.96
CA GLY A 122 8.29 4.96 6.79
C GLY A 122 8.39 6.28 6.04
N TYR A 123 8.39 7.42 6.74
CA TYR A 123 8.52 8.73 6.12
C TYR A 123 9.84 8.89 5.36
N SER A 124 10.96 8.38 5.90
CA SER A 124 12.25 8.38 5.20
C SER A 124 12.15 7.67 3.84
N LYS A 125 11.49 6.51 3.77
CA LYS A 125 11.27 5.80 2.50
C LYS A 125 10.36 6.57 1.55
N ALA A 126 9.29 7.15 2.08
CA ALA A 126 8.37 7.97 1.29
C ALA A 126 9.09 9.17 0.65
N ARG A 127 9.93 9.88 1.39
CA ARG A 127 10.73 11.00 0.86
C ARG A 127 11.63 10.57 -0.30
N ILE A 128 12.35 9.45 -0.15
CA ILE A 128 13.21 8.90 -1.21
C ILE A 128 12.39 8.57 -2.46
N LEU A 129 11.24 7.92 -2.31
CA LEU A 129 10.37 7.56 -3.42
C LEU A 129 9.83 8.80 -4.14
N VAL A 130 9.37 9.82 -3.40
CA VAL A 130 8.86 11.07 -3.99
C VAL A 130 9.96 11.83 -4.72
N ALA A 131 11.17 11.90 -4.17
CA ALA A 131 12.33 12.49 -4.84
C ALA A 131 12.68 11.78 -6.16
N ASN A 132 12.21 10.55 -6.34
CA ASN A 132 12.40 9.74 -7.55
C ASN A 132 11.12 9.60 -8.40
N GLY A 133 10.22 10.56 -8.29
CA GLY A 133 9.06 10.70 -9.18
C GLY A 133 7.85 9.84 -8.82
N TRP A 134 7.74 9.37 -7.58
CA TRP A 134 6.53 8.73 -7.07
C TRP A 134 5.56 9.76 -6.50
N SER A 135 4.27 9.49 -6.59
CA SER A 135 3.23 10.25 -5.92
C SER A 135 2.70 9.44 -4.73
N ILE A 136 2.91 9.94 -3.51
CA ILE A 136 2.51 9.24 -2.28
C ILE A 136 1.53 10.11 -1.48
N GLY A 137 0.30 9.63 -1.33
CA GLY A 137 -0.73 10.24 -0.49
C GLY A 137 -0.72 9.62 0.91
N LEU A 138 -0.40 10.43 1.92
CA LEU A 138 -0.49 10.10 3.34
C LEU A 138 -1.39 11.12 4.04
N SER A 139 -2.08 10.72 5.10
CA SER A 139 -2.79 11.67 5.97
C SER A 139 -1.76 12.63 6.59
N GLY A 140 -2.06 13.92 6.60
CA GLY A 140 -1.10 14.93 7.08
C GLY A 140 0.08 15.24 6.14
N GLY A 141 0.21 14.51 5.01
CA GLY A 141 1.33 14.68 4.07
C GLY A 141 2.61 13.96 4.50
N ILE A 142 3.71 14.31 3.85
CA ILE A 142 5.06 13.81 4.20
C ILE A 142 5.82 14.98 4.83
N PRO A 143 6.19 14.90 6.11
CA PRO A 143 6.95 15.97 6.75
C PRO A 143 8.35 16.10 6.14
N PRO A 144 8.99 17.28 6.23
CA PRO A 144 10.39 17.43 5.85
C PRO A 144 11.29 16.52 6.69
N GLU A 145 12.52 16.35 6.26
CA GLU A 145 13.51 15.65 7.08
C GLU A 145 13.69 16.34 8.43
N PRO A 146 13.86 15.58 9.53
CA PRO A 146 14.24 16.15 10.81
C PRO A 146 15.54 16.93 10.65
N THR A 147 15.56 18.19 11.05
CA THR A 147 16.79 18.98 11.15
C THR A 147 17.61 18.44 12.33
N GLU A 148 18.82 17.99 12.07
CA GLU A 148 19.78 17.67 13.15
C GLU A 148 19.98 18.95 13.97
N VAL A 149 19.71 18.86 15.28
CA VAL A 149 19.92 19.93 16.27
C VAL A 149 21.25 19.74 16.96
#